data_7a104270b330e932c648e8f8a5186c5f
#
_entry.id   7a104270b330e932c648e8f8a5186c5f
#
_cell.length_a   1.000
_cell.length_b   1.000
_cell.length_c   1.000
_cell.angle_alpha   90.00
_cell.angle_beta   90.00
_cell.angle_gamma   90.00
#
_symmetry.space_group_name_H-M   'P 1'
#
loop_
_entity.id
_entity.type
_entity.pdbx_description
1 polymer ?
#
loop_
_entity_poly.entity_id
_entity_poly.type
_entity_poly.pdbx_seq_one_letter_code
_entity_poly.pdbx_strand_id
1 'polypeptide(L)'
;MSGLETREFIARNVAALLSPGELVNLGAGIPSHVANYIGDGSGMMVQTECGTIGGGPLARPGEEDYTLIAPDTRPSTLRYDGVCFDSAVSFTMIRGGHLDVTVLGAMEVDEQGSMANWEIPGQ
;
A
#
# COMPACT_ATOMS: atom_id res chain seq x y z
N MET A 1 12.84 19.50 -5.02
CA MET A 1 12.61 18.03 -5.08
C MET A 1 11.78 17.72 -6.32
N SER A 2 12.16 16.72 -7.09
CA SER A 2 11.32 16.19 -8.16
C SER A 2 10.06 15.54 -7.56
N GLY A 3 8.98 15.37 -8.36
CA GLY A 3 7.76 14.71 -7.84
C GLY A 3 8.00 13.27 -7.37
N LEU A 4 9.01 12.58 -7.92
CA LEU A 4 9.40 11.24 -7.49
C LEU A 4 10.10 11.29 -6.12
N GLU A 5 11.04 12.21 -5.91
CA GLU A 5 11.72 12.41 -4.62
C GLU A 5 10.73 12.73 -3.50
N THR A 6 9.68 13.52 -3.80
CA THR A 6 8.63 13.83 -2.82
C THR A 6 7.83 12.59 -2.44
N ARG A 7 7.46 11.74 -3.40
CA ARG A 7 6.72 10.50 -3.15
C ARG A 7 7.53 9.52 -2.29
N GLU A 8 8.79 9.34 -2.62
CA GLU A 8 9.71 8.48 -1.87
C GLU A 8 9.93 9.01 -0.45
N PHE A 9 10.08 10.32 -0.30
CA PHE A 9 10.20 10.95 1.02
C PHE A 9 8.96 10.68 1.89
N ILE A 10 7.75 10.86 1.33
CA ILE A 10 6.50 10.59 2.05
C ILE A 10 6.41 9.10 2.42
N ALA A 11 6.63 8.21 1.47
CA ALA A 11 6.53 6.76 1.69
C ALA A 11 7.50 6.26 2.78
N ARG A 12 8.72 6.78 2.80
CA ARG A 12 9.73 6.46 3.83
C ARG A 12 9.28 6.92 5.22
N ASN A 13 8.73 8.13 5.33
CA ASN A 13 8.24 8.63 6.62
C ASN A 13 7.02 7.86 7.10
N VAL A 14 6.10 7.49 6.20
CA VAL A 14 4.96 6.63 6.55
C VAL A 14 5.44 5.27 7.05
N ALA A 15 6.37 4.62 6.34
CA ALA A 15 6.92 3.34 6.77
C ALA A 15 7.56 3.41 8.17
N ALA A 16 8.19 4.53 8.53
CA ALA A 16 8.78 4.74 9.85
C ALA A 16 7.76 4.90 10.99
N LEU A 17 6.48 5.13 10.67
CA LEU A 17 5.39 5.21 11.65
C LEU A 17 4.73 3.85 11.92
N LEU A 18 4.99 2.84 11.08
CA LEU A 18 4.43 1.51 11.22
C LEU A 18 5.17 0.71 12.29
N SER A 19 4.44 -0.20 12.94
CA SER A 19 4.99 -1.04 14.01
C SER A 19 5.25 -2.46 13.53
N PRO A 20 6.28 -3.14 14.06
CA PRO A 20 6.54 -4.52 13.75
C PRO A 20 5.33 -5.44 13.99
N GLY A 21 5.07 -6.34 13.06
CA GLY A 21 3.99 -7.34 13.16
C GLY A 21 2.62 -6.86 12.68
N GLU A 22 2.46 -5.59 12.30
CA GLU A 22 1.20 -5.06 11.79
C GLU A 22 0.83 -5.65 10.42
N LEU A 23 -0.47 -5.86 10.20
CA LEU A 23 -1.08 -6.10 8.90
C LEU A 23 -1.53 -4.76 8.31
N VAL A 24 -0.80 -4.31 7.28
CA VAL A 24 -0.91 -2.97 6.72
C VAL A 24 -1.54 -3.01 5.34
N ASN A 25 -2.67 -2.35 5.15
CA ASN A 25 -3.23 -2.13 3.81
C ASN A 25 -2.58 -0.92 3.15
N LEU A 26 -2.12 -1.09 1.93
CA LEU A 26 -1.55 -0.03 1.11
C LEU A 26 -2.44 0.22 -0.12
N GLY A 27 -2.99 1.42 -0.22
CA GLY A 27 -3.75 1.87 -1.38
C GLY A 27 -2.89 2.24 -2.58
N ALA A 28 -3.54 2.65 -3.66
CA ALA A 28 -2.89 3.07 -4.90
C ALA A 28 -2.08 4.38 -4.74
N GLY A 29 -1.12 4.59 -5.62
CA GLY A 29 -0.33 5.81 -5.70
C GLY A 29 0.82 5.88 -4.69
N ILE A 30 0.94 6.95 -3.92
CA ILE A 30 2.01 7.11 -2.93
C ILE A 30 2.04 5.96 -1.90
N PRO A 31 0.91 5.47 -1.38
CA PRO A 31 0.92 4.37 -0.43
C PRO A 31 1.63 3.11 -0.93
N SER A 32 1.52 2.77 -2.22
CA SER A 32 2.17 1.57 -2.76
C SER A 32 3.71 1.61 -2.68
N HIS A 33 4.30 2.81 -2.62
CA HIS A 33 5.75 2.97 -2.43
C HIS A 33 6.20 2.60 -1.00
N VAL A 34 5.29 2.60 -0.02
CA VAL A 34 5.63 2.27 1.38
C VAL A 34 6.19 0.86 1.51
N ALA A 35 5.71 -0.08 0.68
CA ALA A 35 6.20 -1.46 0.65
C ALA A 35 7.72 -1.55 0.39
N ASN A 36 8.31 -0.59 -0.33
CA ASN A 36 9.74 -0.55 -0.59
C ASN A 36 10.59 -0.32 0.69
N TYR A 37 9.97 0.15 1.74
CA TYR A 37 10.62 0.52 3.01
C TYR A 37 10.24 -0.41 4.17
N ILE A 38 9.38 -1.39 3.94
CA ILE A 38 9.05 -2.43 4.91
C ILE A 38 10.05 -3.56 4.78
N GLY A 39 10.91 -3.74 5.78
CA GLY A 39 11.94 -4.78 5.77
C GLY A 39 11.34 -6.17 6.04
N ASP A 40 11.90 -7.20 5.40
CA ASP A 40 11.46 -8.59 5.56
C ASP A 40 11.52 -9.10 7.01
N GLY A 41 12.41 -8.56 7.82
CA GLY A 41 12.56 -8.93 9.23
C GLY A 41 11.61 -8.22 10.20
N SER A 42 10.76 -7.31 9.71
CA SER A 42 9.85 -6.52 10.56
C SER A 42 8.67 -7.32 11.09
N GLY A 43 8.35 -8.47 10.50
CA GLY A 43 7.12 -9.21 10.77
C GLY A 43 5.85 -8.55 10.25
N MET A 44 5.96 -7.36 9.66
CA MET A 44 4.81 -6.70 9.01
C MET A 44 4.40 -7.46 7.75
N MET A 45 3.09 -7.45 7.47
CA MET A 45 2.55 -7.97 6.22
C MET A 45 1.77 -6.90 5.49
N VAL A 46 2.03 -6.78 4.19
CA VAL A 46 1.30 -5.85 3.32
C VAL A 46 0.09 -6.56 2.72
N GLN A 47 -1.07 -5.95 2.91
CA GLN A 47 -2.32 -6.36 2.26
C GLN A 47 -2.70 -5.33 1.20
N THR A 48 -3.23 -5.78 0.08
CA THR A 48 -3.79 -4.90 -0.95
C THR A 48 -5.25 -5.21 -1.21
N GLU A 49 -6.05 -4.20 -1.54
CA GLU A 49 -7.45 -4.38 -1.88
C GLU A 49 -7.65 -5.25 -3.12
N CYS A 50 -6.67 -5.34 -4.01
CA CYS A 50 -6.69 -6.22 -5.18
C CYS A 50 -6.70 -7.70 -4.83
N GLY A 51 -6.28 -8.07 -3.62
CA GLY A 51 -6.37 -9.43 -3.11
C GLY A 51 -5.03 -10.10 -2.86
N THR A 52 -4.11 -9.45 -2.16
CA THR A 52 -2.89 -10.07 -1.67
C THR A 52 -2.67 -9.81 -0.19
N ILE A 53 -2.06 -10.76 0.51
CA ILE A 53 -1.35 -10.55 1.79
C ILE A 53 0.08 -11.06 1.59
N GLY A 54 1.05 -10.32 2.12
CA GLY A 54 2.47 -10.58 1.90
C GLY A 54 2.98 -9.93 0.60
N GLY A 55 2.33 -8.89 0.12
CA GLY A 55 2.84 -8.06 -0.97
C GLY A 55 4.23 -7.50 -0.61
N GLY A 56 5.15 -7.60 -1.56
CA GLY A 56 6.50 -7.07 -1.46
C GLY A 56 6.67 -5.74 -2.19
N PRO A 57 7.91 -5.30 -2.35
CA PRO A 57 8.24 -4.11 -3.11
C PRO A 57 7.86 -4.24 -4.58
N LEU A 58 7.86 -3.13 -5.29
CA LEU A 58 7.69 -3.15 -6.75
C LEU A 58 8.80 -3.97 -7.41
N ALA A 59 8.44 -4.71 -8.46
CA ALA A 59 9.38 -5.51 -9.22
C ALA A 59 10.50 -4.65 -9.82
N ARG A 60 11.70 -5.19 -9.88
CA ARG A 60 12.83 -4.54 -10.54
C ARG A 60 12.69 -4.65 -12.06
N PRO A 61 13.26 -3.72 -12.83
CA PRO A 61 13.28 -3.85 -14.28
C PRO A 61 13.87 -5.19 -14.73
N GLY A 62 13.09 -5.95 -15.52
CA GLY A 62 13.47 -7.27 -16.01
C GLY A 62 13.05 -8.45 -15.10
N GLU A 63 12.44 -8.17 -13.95
CA GLU A 63 11.91 -9.18 -13.02
C GLU A 63 10.38 -9.11 -12.91
N GLU A 64 9.71 -8.38 -13.82
CA GLU A 64 8.29 -8.11 -13.76
C GLU A 64 7.46 -9.36 -14.08
N ASP A 65 6.57 -9.70 -13.16
CA ASP A 65 5.45 -10.62 -13.40
C ASP A 65 4.17 -9.80 -13.53
N TYR A 66 3.67 -9.68 -14.74
CA TYR A 66 2.47 -8.90 -15.04
C TYR A 66 1.16 -9.56 -14.57
N THR A 67 1.22 -10.75 -14.01
CA THR A 67 0.08 -11.41 -13.34
C THR A 67 -0.02 -10.98 -11.87
N LEU A 68 1.02 -10.35 -11.32
CA LEU A 68 1.09 -9.86 -9.96
C LEU A 68 1.34 -8.35 -9.95
N ILE A 69 0.29 -7.60 -9.72
CA ILE A 69 0.32 -6.13 -9.77
C ILE A 69 -0.05 -5.49 -8.42
N ALA A 70 0.58 -4.36 -8.14
CA ALA A 70 0.20 -3.48 -7.06
C ALA A 70 -1.13 -2.74 -7.36
N PRO A 71 -1.79 -2.10 -6.38
CA PRO A 71 -3.03 -1.35 -6.60
C PRO A 71 -2.95 -0.24 -7.65
N ASP A 72 -1.76 0.29 -7.92
CA ASP A 72 -1.49 1.28 -8.96
C ASP A 72 -1.12 0.67 -10.32
N THR A 73 -1.42 -0.62 -10.52
CA THR A 73 -1.20 -1.41 -11.75
C THR A 73 0.27 -1.67 -12.12
N ARG A 74 1.23 -1.28 -11.30
CA ARG A 74 2.63 -1.61 -11.53
C ARG A 74 2.95 -3.03 -11.09
N PRO A 75 3.84 -3.74 -11.80
CA PRO A 75 4.32 -5.05 -11.36
C PRO A 75 4.89 -5.00 -9.94
N SER A 76 4.48 -5.94 -9.13
CA SER A 76 4.84 -6.07 -7.71
C SER A 76 5.49 -7.42 -7.47
N THR A 77 5.92 -7.65 -6.25
CA THR A 77 6.42 -8.95 -5.81
C THR A 77 5.53 -9.51 -4.70
N LEU A 78 5.61 -10.81 -4.51
CA LEU A 78 4.95 -11.51 -3.41
C LEU A 78 6.02 -12.21 -2.58
N ARG A 79 5.90 -12.12 -1.27
CA ARG A 79 6.77 -12.86 -0.35
C ARG A 79 6.53 -14.36 -0.50
N TYR A 80 7.51 -15.15 -0.08
CA TYR A 80 7.41 -16.62 -0.07
C TYR A 80 6.16 -17.15 0.66
N ASP A 81 5.78 -16.49 1.75
CA ASP A 81 4.61 -16.81 2.59
C ASP A 81 3.35 -16.01 2.20
N GLY A 82 3.41 -15.29 1.09
CA GLY A 82 2.29 -14.48 0.61
C GLY A 82 1.20 -15.31 -0.05
N VAL A 83 -0.02 -14.79 -0.03
CA VAL A 83 -1.21 -15.43 -0.62
C VAL A 83 -1.98 -14.45 -1.49
N CYS A 84 -2.62 -14.99 -2.53
CA CYS A 84 -3.53 -14.24 -3.40
C CYS A 84 -4.96 -14.78 -3.21
N PHE A 85 -5.93 -13.88 -3.27
CA PHE A 85 -7.36 -14.17 -3.16
C PHE A 85 -8.15 -13.12 -3.96
N ASP A 86 -9.45 -13.32 -4.09
CA ASP A 86 -10.29 -12.36 -4.80
C ASP A 86 -10.56 -11.08 -3.99
N SER A 87 -11.01 -10.05 -4.67
CA SER A 87 -11.28 -8.74 -4.05
C SER A 87 -12.43 -8.78 -3.04
N ALA A 88 -13.40 -9.71 -3.17
CA ALA A 88 -14.48 -9.82 -2.21
C ALA A 88 -13.96 -10.30 -0.85
N VAL A 89 -13.05 -11.28 -0.83
CA VAL A 89 -12.35 -11.72 0.38
C VAL A 89 -11.51 -10.57 0.94
N SER A 90 -10.78 -9.86 0.08
CA SER A 90 -9.98 -8.70 0.49
C SER A 90 -10.81 -7.66 1.22
N PHE A 91 -11.92 -7.20 0.62
CA PHE A 91 -12.80 -6.21 1.24
C PHE A 91 -13.54 -6.74 2.49
N THR A 92 -13.76 -8.04 2.57
CA THR A 92 -14.31 -8.67 3.80
C THR A 92 -13.33 -8.50 4.96
N MET A 93 -12.03 -8.69 4.74
CA MET A 93 -11.00 -8.47 5.75
C MET A 93 -10.91 -6.99 6.17
N ILE A 94 -10.91 -6.08 5.19
CA ILE A 94 -10.84 -4.64 5.43
C ILE A 94 -12.04 -4.19 6.28
N ARG A 95 -13.25 -4.51 5.84
CA ARG A 95 -14.50 -4.10 6.52
C ARG A 95 -14.75 -4.85 7.82
N GLY A 96 -14.20 -6.05 7.95
CA GLY A 96 -14.28 -6.86 9.17
C GLY A 96 -13.34 -6.39 10.28
N GLY A 97 -12.51 -5.36 10.04
CA GLY A 97 -11.57 -4.82 11.03
C GLY A 97 -10.39 -5.75 11.32
N HIS A 98 -9.98 -6.53 10.32
CA HIS A 98 -8.85 -7.46 10.45
C HIS A 98 -7.50 -6.84 10.06
N LEU A 99 -7.46 -5.55 9.74
CA LEU A 99 -6.25 -4.79 9.46
C LEU A 99 -5.90 -3.91 10.66
N ASP A 100 -4.61 -3.78 10.92
CA ASP A 100 -4.12 -2.88 11.97
C ASP A 100 -4.02 -1.44 11.47
N VAL A 101 -3.54 -1.26 10.24
CA VAL A 101 -3.31 0.04 9.61
C VAL A 101 -3.78 0.04 8.16
N THR A 102 -4.34 1.16 7.72
CA THR A 102 -4.58 1.46 6.32
C THR A 102 -3.87 2.75 5.94
N VAL A 103 -3.10 2.72 4.85
CA VAL A 103 -2.42 3.88 4.27
C VAL A 103 -3.12 4.26 2.98
N LEU A 104 -3.73 5.42 2.96
CA LEU A 104 -4.49 5.93 1.82
C LEU A 104 -3.94 7.27 1.34
N GLY A 105 -4.01 7.50 0.03
CA GLY A 105 -3.84 8.84 -0.52
C GLY A 105 -5.10 9.67 -0.33
N ALA A 106 -4.94 10.95 -0.05
CA ALA A 106 -6.04 11.90 0.01
C ALA A 106 -5.69 13.18 -0.75
N MET A 107 -6.70 13.83 -1.33
CA MET A 107 -6.53 15.13 -1.98
C MET A 107 -6.62 16.26 -0.97
N GLU A 108 -7.48 16.11 0.04
CA GLU A 108 -7.63 17.04 1.14
C GLU A 108 -7.80 16.30 2.46
N VAL A 109 -7.21 16.84 3.51
CA VAL A 109 -7.36 16.36 4.89
C VAL A 109 -7.53 17.56 5.79
N ASP A 110 -8.55 17.55 6.65
CA ASP A 110 -8.78 18.60 7.63
C ASP A 110 -8.00 18.34 8.93
N GLU A 111 -8.04 19.30 9.85
CA GLU A 111 -7.35 19.22 11.14
C GLU A 111 -7.98 18.18 12.11
N GLN A 112 -9.17 17.68 11.83
CA GLN A 112 -9.85 16.61 12.56
C GLN A 112 -9.53 15.22 11.97
N GLY A 113 -8.79 15.15 10.84
CA GLY A 113 -8.43 13.92 10.16
C GLY A 113 -9.50 13.41 9.20
N SER A 114 -10.54 14.22 8.88
CA SER A 114 -11.47 13.88 7.82
C SER A 114 -10.79 14.07 6.46
N MET A 115 -11.05 13.16 5.52
CA MET A 115 -10.45 13.22 4.20
C MET A 115 -11.49 13.35 3.08
N ALA A 116 -11.14 14.07 2.02
CA ALA A 116 -11.92 14.16 0.80
C ALA A 116 -11.09 13.73 -0.40
N ASN A 117 -11.70 12.90 -1.27
CA ASN A 117 -11.01 12.27 -2.41
C ASN A 117 -11.89 12.22 -3.67
N TRP A 118 -13.08 12.81 -3.61
CA TRP A 118 -14.10 12.63 -4.64
C TRP A 118 -13.95 13.61 -5.79
N GLU A 119 -13.61 14.84 -5.51
CA GLU A 119 -13.60 15.93 -6.49
C GLU A 119 -12.53 16.97 -6.14
N ILE A 120 -11.89 17.51 -7.16
CA ILE A 120 -11.07 18.71 -7.05
C ILE A 120 -11.90 19.87 -7.60
N PRO A 121 -12.29 20.85 -6.78
CA PRO A 121 -13.11 21.97 -7.25
C PRO A 121 -12.45 22.70 -8.43
N GLY A 122 -13.18 22.80 -9.55
CA GLY A 122 -12.74 23.52 -10.75
C GLY A 122 -11.92 22.70 -11.76
N GLN A 123 -11.87 21.38 -11.62
CA GLN A 123 -11.29 20.46 -12.61
C GLN A 123 -12.35 19.54 -13.22
#